data_352ae7ad6fab25a95b0be5ac3dddb4a2
#
_entry.id   352ae7ad6fab25a95b0be5ac3dddb4a2
#
_cell.length_a   1.000
_cell.length_b   1.000
_cell.length_c   1.000
_cell.angle_alpha   90.00
_cell.angle_beta   90.00
_cell.angle_gamma   90.00
#
_symmetry.space_group_name_H-M   'P 1'
#
loop_
_entity.id
_entity.type
_entity.pdbx_description
1 polymer ?
#
loop_
_entity_poly.entity_id
_entity_poly.type
_entity_poly.pdbx_seq_one_letter_code
_entity_poly.pdbx_strand_id
1 'polypeptide(L)'
;QYASKGNSAALLAQIYAWKGSVEELYGLQGNPKEDYQKAIDYAPLLIEGKVGNYSLCSSPEELCSKLSHPEETNPEAIFTLTFDKARSEDSQTPNDVATAYLSWPVKETAQMGNIPYDNYLQLYPSTVEEMYPDPSDQRKQAFFYDIDNPVEVDGIQYAIPYKFRECIYTQNEFSETGKDFRSLNADYVYWRLADIILLRAECYNKLGQTDLAIADLNTIRNRAGAEAYPSIYDDGDLKKAIFKEREKELFGENDERYYDIIRNNYILEELHGKFQTLTANDIQNGALFLPIPSNAYSDRDGKVTNTMIRQTIYW
;
A
#
# COMPACT_ATOMS: atom_id res chain seq x y z
N GLN A 1 3.91 -16.82 8.84
CA GLN A 1 4.42 -17.66 7.73
C GLN A 1 5.92 -17.83 7.83
N TYR A 2 6.43 -18.96 7.33
CA TYR A 2 7.86 -19.21 7.23
C TYR A 2 8.42 -18.58 5.95
N ALA A 3 9.70 -18.22 5.97
CA ALA A 3 10.39 -17.79 4.76
C ALA A 3 10.27 -18.86 3.66
N SER A 4 9.83 -18.44 2.47
CA SER A 4 9.64 -19.31 1.32
C SER A 4 10.50 -18.83 0.15
N LYS A 5 10.66 -19.68 -0.88
CA LYS A 5 11.31 -19.25 -2.12
C LYS A 5 10.57 -18.10 -2.79
N GLY A 6 9.23 -18.09 -2.71
CA GLY A 6 8.40 -16.99 -3.20
C GLY A 6 8.67 -15.70 -2.46
N ASN A 7 8.68 -15.72 -1.12
CA ASN A 7 9.04 -14.56 -0.33
C ASN A 7 10.44 -14.03 -0.68
N SER A 8 11.43 -14.93 -0.81
CA SER A 8 12.81 -14.53 -1.16
C SER A 8 12.89 -13.90 -2.56
N ALA A 9 12.14 -14.42 -3.54
CA ALA A 9 12.09 -13.85 -4.88
C ALA A 9 11.43 -12.47 -4.91
N ALA A 10 10.31 -12.29 -4.18
CA ALA A 10 9.65 -11.00 -4.03
C ALA A 10 10.58 -9.97 -3.37
N LEU A 11 11.20 -10.34 -2.25
CA LEU A 11 12.16 -9.47 -1.56
C LEU A 11 13.32 -9.04 -2.45
N LEU A 12 13.88 -9.96 -3.23
CA LEU A 12 14.97 -9.63 -4.14
C LEU A 12 14.52 -8.70 -5.28
N ALA A 13 13.34 -8.91 -5.84
CA ALA A 13 12.78 -7.99 -6.84
C ALA A 13 12.64 -6.57 -6.26
N GLN A 14 12.08 -6.43 -5.07
CA GLN A 14 11.92 -5.15 -4.37
C GLN A 14 13.28 -4.50 -4.06
N ILE A 15 14.24 -5.26 -3.51
CA ILE A 15 15.58 -4.74 -3.16
C ILE A 15 16.28 -4.22 -4.40
N TYR A 16 16.26 -4.94 -5.51
CA TYR A 16 16.96 -4.51 -6.72
C TYR A 16 16.29 -3.31 -7.39
N ALA A 17 14.97 -3.26 -7.44
CA ALA A 17 14.25 -2.09 -7.93
C ALA A 17 14.54 -0.85 -7.06
N TRP A 18 14.54 -1.00 -5.75
CA TRP A 18 14.89 0.06 -4.80
C TRP A 18 16.33 0.51 -4.96
N LYS A 19 17.28 -0.43 -5.01
CA LYS A 19 18.71 -0.14 -5.17
C LYS A 19 18.98 0.68 -6.43
N GLY A 20 18.45 0.26 -7.59
CA GLY A 20 18.61 0.99 -8.83
C GLY A 20 18.07 2.41 -8.74
N SER A 21 16.89 2.60 -8.12
CA SER A 21 16.28 3.92 -7.97
C SER A 21 17.05 4.83 -6.99
N VAL A 22 17.58 4.28 -5.91
CA VAL A 22 18.41 5.03 -4.96
C VAL A 22 19.74 5.43 -5.60
N GLU A 23 20.36 4.55 -6.38
CA GLU A 23 21.57 4.88 -7.14
C GLU A 23 21.34 6.06 -8.12
N GLU A 24 20.20 6.06 -8.82
CA GLU A 24 19.81 7.19 -9.69
C GLU A 24 19.55 8.47 -8.89
N LEU A 25 18.73 8.39 -7.84
CA LEU A 25 18.27 9.55 -7.08
C LEU A 25 19.42 10.26 -6.36
N TYR A 26 20.33 9.47 -5.77
CA TYR A 26 21.46 10.01 -5.00
C TYR A 26 22.76 10.12 -5.78
N GLY A 27 22.77 9.76 -7.06
CA GLY A 27 23.97 9.80 -7.89
C GLY A 27 25.09 8.90 -7.37
N LEU A 28 24.74 7.74 -6.80
CA LEU A 28 25.69 6.79 -6.23
C LEU A 28 26.42 6.02 -7.34
N GLN A 29 27.65 5.56 -7.01
CA GLN A 29 28.35 4.64 -7.90
C GLN A 29 27.63 3.30 -7.94
N GLY A 30 27.15 2.90 -9.10
CA GLY A 30 26.42 1.66 -9.32
C GLY A 30 26.03 1.48 -10.79
N ASN A 31 25.17 0.51 -11.04
CA ASN A 31 24.62 0.26 -12.36
C ASN A 31 23.08 0.09 -12.25
N PRO A 32 22.31 1.19 -12.16
CA PRO A 32 20.85 1.13 -12.01
C PRO A 32 20.18 0.22 -13.04
N LYS A 33 20.65 0.22 -14.28
CA LYS A 33 20.07 -0.61 -15.35
C LYS A 33 20.25 -2.11 -15.06
N GLU A 34 21.38 -2.51 -14.52
CA GLU A 34 21.63 -3.91 -14.14
C GLU A 34 20.73 -4.30 -12.95
N ASP A 35 20.54 -3.39 -12.00
CA ASP A 35 19.68 -3.64 -10.86
C ASP A 35 18.20 -3.75 -11.27
N TYR A 36 17.71 -2.87 -12.14
CA TYR A 36 16.37 -3.03 -12.72
C TYR A 36 16.21 -4.33 -13.49
N GLN A 37 17.24 -4.75 -14.25
CA GLN A 37 17.22 -6.05 -14.93
C GLN A 37 17.13 -7.22 -13.94
N LYS A 38 17.88 -7.17 -12.83
CA LYS A 38 17.76 -8.19 -11.77
C LYS A 38 16.37 -8.23 -11.14
N ALA A 39 15.75 -7.07 -10.88
CA ALA A 39 14.37 -7.03 -10.42
C ALA A 39 13.41 -7.72 -11.41
N ILE A 40 13.59 -7.45 -12.70
CA ILE A 40 12.83 -8.10 -13.78
C ILE A 40 13.08 -9.63 -13.80
N ASP A 41 14.30 -10.07 -13.57
CA ASP A 41 14.67 -11.50 -13.62
C ASP A 41 14.08 -12.31 -12.45
N TYR A 42 13.84 -11.68 -11.29
CA TYR A 42 13.18 -12.34 -10.15
C TYR A 42 11.66 -12.40 -10.28
N ALA A 43 11.01 -11.45 -10.91
CA ALA A 43 9.56 -11.39 -11.03
C ALA A 43 8.93 -12.61 -11.73
N PRO A 44 9.48 -13.18 -12.82
CA PRO A 44 8.97 -14.37 -13.48
C PRO A 44 8.96 -15.62 -12.60
N LEU A 45 9.83 -15.69 -11.59
CA LEU A 45 9.82 -16.82 -10.65
C LEU A 45 8.46 -16.93 -9.93
N LEU A 46 7.82 -15.79 -9.68
CA LEU A 46 6.50 -15.69 -9.06
C LEU A 46 5.38 -15.75 -10.11
N ILE A 47 5.46 -14.90 -11.13
CA ILE A 47 4.40 -14.73 -12.13
C ILE A 47 4.17 -16.00 -12.96
N GLU A 48 5.24 -16.76 -13.24
CA GLU A 48 5.19 -18.02 -13.99
C GLU A 48 5.09 -19.27 -13.07
N GLY A 49 4.90 -19.08 -11.78
CA GLY A 49 4.68 -20.16 -10.83
C GLY A 49 5.91 -21.06 -10.55
N LYS A 50 7.14 -20.58 -10.80
CA LYS A 50 8.38 -21.37 -10.61
C LYS A 50 8.74 -21.61 -9.15
N VAL A 51 8.31 -20.75 -8.24
CA VAL A 51 8.62 -20.80 -6.79
C VAL A 51 7.39 -20.81 -5.89
N GLY A 52 6.22 -20.94 -6.46
CA GLY A 52 4.92 -20.99 -5.79
C GLY A 52 3.81 -20.91 -6.81
N ASN A 53 2.61 -21.30 -6.43
CA ASN A 53 1.43 -21.20 -7.30
C ASN A 53 0.66 -19.93 -6.95
N TYR A 54 0.98 -18.84 -7.62
CA TYR A 54 0.33 -17.54 -7.42
C TYR A 54 -0.52 -17.20 -8.64
N SER A 55 -1.65 -16.55 -8.42
CA SER A 55 -2.51 -16.02 -9.49
C SER A 55 -3.27 -14.79 -9.00
N LEU A 56 -3.60 -13.88 -9.93
CA LEU A 56 -4.47 -12.77 -9.59
C LEU A 56 -5.87 -13.28 -9.24
N CYS A 57 -6.51 -12.66 -8.26
CA CYS A 57 -7.95 -12.77 -8.07
C CYS A 57 -8.67 -12.31 -9.35
N SER A 58 -9.83 -12.88 -9.63
CA SER A 58 -10.57 -12.60 -10.87
C SER A 58 -11.16 -11.20 -10.94
N SER A 59 -11.32 -10.55 -9.78
CA SER A 59 -11.88 -9.21 -9.67
C SER A 59 -11.38 -8.50 -8.39
N PRO A 60 -11.54 -7.17 -8.29
CA PRO A 60 -11.31 -6.43 -7.06
C PRO A 60 -12.18 -6.90 -5.90
N GLU A 61 -13.40 -7.32 -6.17
CA GLU A 61 -14.33 -7.85 -5.17
C GLU A 61 -13.84 -9.17 -4.57
N GLU A 62 -13.35 -10.10 -5.41
CA GLU A 62 -12.74 -11.32 -4.92
C GLU A 62 -11.48 -11.04 -4.07
N LEU A 63 -10.66 -10.09 -4.50
CA LEU A 63 -9.48 -9.66 -3.71
C LEU A 63 -9.90 -9.19 -2.32
N CYS A 64 -10.90 -8.31 -2.22
CA CYS A 64 -11.41 -7.83 -0.93
C CYS A 64 -11.96 -8.97 -0.06
N SER A 65 -12.68 -9.92 -0.67
CA SER A 65 -13.14 -11.11 0.03
C SER A 65 -11.98 -11.91 0.60
N LYS A 66 -10.94 -12.19 -0.20
CA LYS A 66 -9.76 -12.94 0.24
C LYS A 66 -8.92 -12.22 1.30
N LEU A 67 -8.87 -10.90 1.27
CA LEU A 67 -8.20 -10.10 2.29
C LEU A 67 -8.96 -10.09 3.62
N SER A 68 -10.28 -10.25 3.58
CA SER A 68 -11.16 -10.22 4.76
C SER A 68 -11.47 -11.62 5.34
N HIS A 69 -10.99 -12.69 4.70
CA HIS A 69 -11.19 -14.07 5.15
C HIS A 69 -9.83 -14.79 5.21
N PRO A 70 -9.01 -14.49 6.22
CA PRO A 70 -7.65 -15.03 6.33
C PRO A 70 -7.60 -16.55 6.50
N GLU A 71 -8.73 -17.19 6.87
CA GLU A 71 -8.89 -18.64 6.89
C GLU A 71 -8.95 -19.27 5.49
N GLU A 72 -9.24 -18.47 4.46
CA GLU A 72 -9.25 -18.91 3.07
C GLU A 72 -7.90 -18.65 2.40
N THR A 73 -7.56 -19.48 1.42
CA THR A 73 -6.35 -19.26 0.63
C THR A 73 -6.52 -18.02 -0.25
N ASN A 74 -5.64 -17.03 -0.06
CA ASN A 74 -5.52 -15.91 -0.98
C ASN A 74 -4.50 -16.25 -2.07
N PRO A 75 -4.93 -16.41 -3.35
CA PRO A 75 -4.04 -16.83 -4.42
C PRO A 75 -2.99 -15.78 -4.80
N GLU A 76 -3.21 -14.52 -4.47
CA GLU A 76 -2.24 -13.45 -4.72
C GLU A 76 -1.15 -13.35 -3.64
N ALA A 77 -1.42 -13.81 -2.42
CA ALA A 77 -0.54 -13.58 -1.27
C ALA A 77 0.78 -14.34 -1.40
N ILE A 78 1.89 -13.62 -1.43
CA ILE A 78 3.25 -14.16 -1.49
C ILE A 78 3.87 -14.23 -0.10
N PHE A 79 3.75 -13.15 0.66
CA PHE A 79 4.22 -13.10 2.05
C PHE A 79 3.19 -12.38 2.92
N THR A 80 2.81 -13.04 3.99
CA THR A 80 1.74 -12.61 4.88
C THR A 80 2.16 -12.81 6.33
N LEU A 81 1.90 -11.82 7.18
CA LEU A 81 1.87 -12.02 8.63
C LEU A 81 0.45 -12.42 9.01
N THR A 82 0.32 -13.63 9.52
CA THR A 82 -0.96 -14.20 9.91
C THR A 82 -1.30 -13.78 11.34
N PHE A 83 -2.48 -13.23 11.52
CA PHE A 83 -3.06 -12.91 12.82
C PHE A 83 -4.11 -13.96 13.16
N ASP A 84 -3.85 -14.72 14.22
CA ASP A 84 -4.78 -15.73 14.71
C ASP A 84 -5.93 -15.05 15.48
N LYS A 85 -7.17 -15.26 15.03
CA LYS A 85 -8.38 -14.73 15.67
C LYS A 85 -8.45 -15.09 17.16
N ALA A 86 -8.03 -16.31 17.54
CA ALA A 86 -8.01 -16.74 18.92
C ALA A 86 -6.95 -16.01 19.76
N ARG A 87 -5.81 -15.64 19.16
CA ARG A 87 -4.77 -14.84 19.82
C ARG A 87 -5.10 -13.35 19.84
N SER A 88 -5.93 -12.87 18.91
CA SER A 88 -6.37 -11.48 18.86
C SER A 88 -7.34 -11.14 19.99
N GLU A 89 -7.91 -12.13 20.70
CA GLU A 89 -8.71 -11.87 21.90
C GLU A 89 -7.89 -11.25 23.02
N ASP A 90 -6.58 -11.50 23.07
CA ASP A 90 -5.68 -10.97 24.10
C ASP A 90 -4.69 -9.91 23.56
N SER A 91 -4.48 -9.80 22.27
CA SER A 91 -3.49 -8.87 21.69
C SER A 91 -4.15 -7.71 20.96
N GLN A 92 -3.51 -6.57 21.02
CA GLN A 92 -4.07 -5.28 20.64
C GLN A 92 -3.94 -4.96 19.16
N THR A 93 -3.52 -5.83 18.28
CA THR A 93 -3.32 -5.38 16.92
C THR A 93 -3.64 -6.40 15.88
N PRO A 94 -4.59 -6.12 15.07
CA PRO A 94 -4.54 -6.52 13.69
C PRO A 94 -4.21 -5.35 12.81
N ASN A 95 -4.60 -5.22 11.71
CA ASN A 95 -4.28 -4.32 10.65
C ASN A 95 -4.47 -2.82 10.98
N ASP A 96 -3.50 -2.21 11.65
CA ASP A 96 -3.53 -0.79 12.04
C ASP A 96 -3.63 0.15 10.82
N VAL A 97 -3.14 -0.26 9.66
CA VAL A 97 -3.23 0.55 8.44
C VAL A 97 -4.68 0.78 8.04
N ALA A 98 -5.50 -0.28 8.04
CA ALA A 98 -6.92 -0.14 7.73
C ALA A 98 -7.70 0.65 8.78
N THR A 99 -7.20 0.72 10.02
CA THR A 99 -7.82 1.50 11.11
C THR A 99 -7.44 2.98 11.08
N ALA A 100 -6.45 3.38 10.31
CA ALA A 100 -6.00 4.77 10.22
C ALA A 100 -7.00 5.70 9.50
N TYR A 101 -7.92 5.14 8.69
CA TYR A 101 -8.93 5.93 7.99
C TYR A 101 -10.16 6.17 8.84
N LEU A 102 -10.83 7.30 8.57
CA LEU A 102 -12.13 7.62 9.17
C LEU A 102 -13.10 6.46 8.96
N SER A 103 -14.00 6.32 9.89
CA SER A 103 -15.15 5.42 9.76
C SER A 103 -14.84 3.95 9.78
N TRP A 104 -13.85 3.62 10.52
CA TRP A 104 -13.58 2.25 10.85
C TRP A 104 -14.20 1.86 12.22
N PRO A 105 -14.80 0.72 12.48
CA PRO A 105 -15.28 -0.20 11.47
C PRO A 105 -16.45 0.43 10.76
N VAL A 106 -16.25 0.40 9.53
CA VAL A 106 -16.80 1.17 8.51
C VAL A 106 -18.31 1.29 8.56
N LYS A 107 -18.96 0.21 8.33
CA LYS A 107 -20.37 0.15 8.00
C LYS A 107 -21.27 0.47 9.18
N GLU A 108 -21.07 -0.23 10.27
CA GLU A 108 -21.90 -0.11 11.46
C GLU A 108 -21.69 1.21 12.18
N THR A 109 -20.43 1.65 12.27
CA THR A 109 -20.09 2.92 12.93
C THR A 109 -20.59 4.11 12.13
N ALA A 110 -20.44 4.06 10.81
CA ALA A 110 -20.90 5.11 9.93
C ALA A 110 -22.43 5.24 9.92
N GLN A 111 -23.14 4.13 9.86
CA GLN A 111 -24.61 4.12 9.92
C GLN A 111 -25.18 4.64 11.24
N MET A 112 -24.44 4.50 12.33
CA MET A 112 -24.82 5.04 13.64
C MET A 112 -24.41 6.50 13.85
N GLY A 113 -23.77 7.14 12.88
CA GLY A 113 -23.22 8.49 13.03
C GLY A 113 -22.09 8.58 14.05
N ASN A 114 -21.54 7.44 14.43
CA ASN A 114 -20.57 7.33 15.51
C ASN A 114 -19.18 7.10 14.91
N ILE A 115 -18.50 8.19 14.58
CA ILE A 115 -17.14 8.15 14.05
C ILE A 115 -16.18 8.15 15.22
N PRO A 116 -15.25 7.18 15.31
CA PRO A 116 -14.23 7.17 16.36
C PRO A 116 -13.42 8.45 16.35
N TYR A 117 -13.27 9.07 17.50
CA TYR A 117 -12.56 10.35 17.66
C TYR A 117 -11.07 10.29 17.35
N ASP A 118 -10.51 9.11 17.30
CA ASP A 118 -9.07 8.90 17.14
C ASP A 118 -8.64 8.68 15.68
N ASN A 119 -9.51 9.01 14.73
CA ASN A 119 -9.16 8.91 13.31
C ASN A 119 -8.32 10.10 12.87
N TYR A 120 -7.05 9.88 12.68
CA TYR A 120 -6.09 10.89 12.23
C TYR A 120 -6.16 11.18 10.73
N LEU A 121 -6.68 10.24 9.94
CA LEU A 121 -6.82 10.37 8.49
C LEU A 121 -8.30 10.38 8.12
N GLN A 122 -8.66 11.34 7.28
CA GLN A 122 -9.99 11.48 6.73
C GLN A 122 -9.92 11.43 5.21
N LEU A 123 -10.77 10.62 4.61
CA LEU A 123 -10.84 10.48 3.17
C LEU A 123 -12.14 11.10 2.65
N TYR A 124 -12.03 11.95 1.64
CA TYR A 124 -13.17 12.59 1.01
C TYR A 124 -13.56 11.88 -0.29
N PRO A 125 -14.86 11.89 -0.66
CA PRO A 125 -15.31 11.33 -1.94
C PRO A 125 -14.60 11.93 -3.15
N SER A 126 -14.28 13.24 -3.11
CA SER A 126 -13.52 13.89 -4.17
C SER A 126 -12.13 13.29 -4.39
N THR A 127 -11.45 12.86 -3.33
CA THR A 127 -10.15 12.18 -3.44
C THR A 127 -10.29 10.82 -4.11
N VAL A 128 -11.37 10.11 -3.81
CA VAL A 128 -11.66 8.82 -4.47
C VAL A 128 -12.00 9.01 -5.93
N GLU A 129 -12.79 10.04 -6.27
CA GLU A 129 -13.08 10.39 -7.67
C GLU A 129 -11.83 10.74 -8.47
N GLU A 130 -10.91 11.50 -7.87
CA GLU A 130 -9.64 11.85 -8.49
C GLU A 130 -8.74 10.62 -8.67
N MET A 131 -8.73 9.72 -7.69
CA MET A 131 -7.95 8.48 -7.75
C MET A 131 -8.51 7.49 -8.80
N TYR A 132 -9.84 7.38 -8.94
CA TYR A 132 -10.51 6.46 -9.85
C TYR A 132 -11.41 7.22 -10.85
N PRO A 133 -10.82 7.96 -11.80
CA PRO A 133 -11.59 8.76 -12.76
C PRO A 133 -12.29 7.92 -13.83
N ASP A 134 -11.83 6.69 -14.07
CA ASP A 134 -12.44 5.74 -15.00
C ASP A 134 -13.67 5.09 -14.36
N PRO A 135 -14.89 5.33 -14.90
CA PRO A 135 -16.11 4.77 -14.35
C PRO A 135 -16.23 3.25 -14.50
N SER A 136 -15.40 2.64 -15.34
CA SER A 136 -15.34 1.18 -15.51
C SER A 136 -14.44 0.50 -14.49
N ASP A 137 -13.59 1.25 -13.77
CA ASP A 137 -12.70 0.72 -12.75
C ASP A 137 -13.48 0.21 -11.53
N GLN A 138 -13.60 -1.11 -11.42
CA GLN A 138 -14.37 -1.78 -10.38
C GLN A 138 -13.78 -1.61 -8.98
N ARG A 139 -12.52 -1.16 -8.86
CA ARG A 139 -11.88 -0.92 -7.56
C ARG A 139 -12.54 0.21 -6.78
N LYS A 140 -13.06 1.22 -7.47
CA LYS A 140 -13.80 2.31 -6.81
C LYS A 140 -14.95 1.75 -5.96
N GLN A 141 -15.75 0.87 -6.52
CA GLN A 141 -16.89 0.28 -5.81
C GLN A 141 -16.47 -0.83 -4.83
N ALA A 142 -15.41 -1.57 -5.15
CA ALA A 142 -14.96 -2.66 -4.30
C ALA A 142 -14.17 -2.18 -3.06
N PHE A 143 -13.37 -1.12 -3.20
CA PHE A 143 -12.48 -0.65 -2.14
C PHE A 143 -13.11 0.39 -1.22
N PHE A 144 -14.27 0.94 -1.58
CA PHE A 144 -14.98 1.94 -0.78
C PHE A 144 -16.44 1.55 -0.58
N TYR A 145 -16.91 1.67 0.65
CA TYR A 145 -18.29 1.34 1.01
C TYR A 145 -19.24 2.41 0.48
N ASP A 146 -20.23 1.97 -0.31
CA ASP A 146 -21.34 2.80 -0.83
C ASP A 146 -20.87 4.20 -1.28
N ILE A 147 -19.81 4.24 -2.07
CA ILE A 147 -19.16 5.51 -2.46
C ILE A 147 -20.08 6.44 -3.27
N ASP A 148 -21.14 5.91 -3.87
CA ASP A 148 -22.13 6.70 -4.59
C ASP A 148 -23.10 7.42 -3.61
N ASN A 149 -23.17 6.96 -2.35
CA ASN A 149 -23.93 7.56 -1.27
C ASN A 149 -23.03 7.74 -0.03
N PRO A 150 -22.02 8.63 -0.09
CA PRO A 150 -21.04 8.77 0.96
C PRO A 150 -21.69 9.18 2.29
N VAL A 151 -21.09 8.72 3.39
CA VAL A 151 -21.57 9.02 4.73
C VAL A 151 -21.35 10.48 5.04
N GLU A 152 -22.41 11.15 5.56
CA GLU A 152 -22.34 12.53 5.99
C GLU A 152 -22.34 12.63 7.52
N VAL A 153 -21.37 13.37 8.06
CA VAL A 153 -21.29 13.69 9.48
C VAL A 153 -21.04 15.18 9.64
N ASP A 154 -21.89 15.86 10.38
CA ASP A 154 -21.83 17.31 10.61
C ASP A 154 -21.76 18.15 9.32
N GLY A 155 -22.44 17.70 8.27
CA GLY A 155 -22.49 18.37 6.96
C GLY A 155 -21.25 18.11 6.08
N ILE A 156 -20.37 17.20 6.47
CA ILE A 156 -19.17 16.79 5.71
C ILE A 156 -19.35 15.35 5.23
N GLN A 157 -19.13 15.14 3.95
CA GLN A 157 -19.16 13.80 3.37
C GLN A 157 -17.79 13.12 3.44
N TYR A 158 -17.80 11.83 3.79
CA TYR A 158 -16.61 11.00 3.93
C TYR A 158 -16.71 9.75 3.08
N ALA A 159 -15.61 9.40 2.42
CA ALA A 159 -15.43 8.10 1.78
C ALA A 159 -14.91 7.09 2.81
N ILE A 160 -15.43 5.89 2.75
CA ILE A 160 -15.16 4.85 3.73
C ILE A 160 -14.34 3.72 3.09
N PRO A 161 -13.07 3.52 3.47
CA PRO A 161 -12.30 2.36 3.02
C PRO A 161 -13.00 1.06 3.38
N TYR A 162 -13.10 0.16 2.40
CA TYR A 162 -13.83 -1.10 2.53
C TYR A 162 -13.08 -2.31 1.95
N LYS A 163 -11.81 -2.17 1.72
CA LYS A 163 -10.97 -3.25 1.19
C LYS A 163 -10.83 -4.39 2.19
N PHE A 164 -10.75 -4.06 3.49
CA PHE A 164 -10.82 -4.98 4.62
C PHE A 164 -12.20 -4.83 5.27
N ARG A 165 -13.01 -5.89 5.27
CA ARG A 165 -14.46 -5.78 5.48
C ARG A 165 -14.98 -6.43 6.74
N GLU A 166 -14.34 -7.51 7.20
CA GLU A 166 -14.84 -8.26 8.34
C GLU A 166 -14.32 -7.69 9.65
N CYS A 167 -15.25 -7.40 10.55
CA CYS A 167 -14.95 -6.86 11.87
C CYS A 167 -14.99 -7.97 12.93
N ILE A 168 -14.04 -7.92 13.86
CA ILE A 168 -14.02 -8.74 15.06
C ILE A 168 -14.58 -7.91 16.22
N TYR A 169 -15.53 -8.48 16.95
CA TYR A 169 -16.18 -7.85 18.10
C TYR A 169 -15.95 -8.67 19.36
N THR A 170 -15.88 -7.99 20.51
CA THR A 170 -15.99 -8.60 21.83
C THR A 170 -17.38 -8.33 22.42
N GLN A 171 -17.94 -9.30 23.12
CA GLN A 171 -19.20 -9.10 23.84
C GLN A 171 -19.00 -8.10 24.97
N ASN A 172 -19.87 -7.09 25.04
CA ASN A 172 -19.90 -6.11 26.11
C ASN A 172 -21.36 -5.78 26.45
N GLU A 173 -21.85 -6.33 27.54
CA GLU A 173 -23.23 -6.13 28.01
C GLU A 173 -23.54 -4.67 28.40
N PHE A 174 -22.49 -3.84 28.58
CA PHE A 174 -22.62 -2.44 28.94
C PHE A 174 -22.59 -1.51 27.70
N SER A 175 -22.30 -2.02 26.52
CA SER A 175 -22.37 -1.21 25.30
C SER A 175 -23.80 -1.18 24.75
N GLU A 176 -24.16 -0.09 24.06
CA GLU A 176 -25.49 0.07 23.45
C GLU A 176 -25.82 -1.03 22.44
N THR A 177 -24.81 -1.61 21.80
CA THR A 177 -24.94 -2.65 20.78
C THR A 177 -24.74 -4.06 21.33
N GLY A 178 -24.44 -4.22 22.62
CA GLY A 178 -24.10 -5.50 23.26
C GLY A 178 -22.71 -6.02 22.88
N LYS A 179 -21.94 -5.29 22.09
CA LYS A 179 -20.61 -5.66 21.62
C LYS A 179 -19.75 -4.42 21.35
N ASP A 180 -18.47 -4.54 21.57
CA ASP A 180 -17.48 -3.52 21.20
C ASP A 180 -16.66 -3.99 20.00
N PHE A 181 -16.39 -3.07 19.10
CA PHE A 181 -15.43 -3.31 18.06
C PHE A 181 -14.05 -3.60 18.65
N ARG A 182 -13.37 -4.58 18.08
CA ARG A 182 -12.03 -4.94 18.49
C ARG A 182 -11.01 -4.78 17.39
N SER A 183 -11.26 -5.33 16.21
CA SER A 183 -10.30 -5.33 15.13
C SER A 183 -10.91 -5.78 13.80
N LEU A 184 -10.10 -5.78 12.74
CA LEU A 184 -10.43 -6.43 11.48
C LEU A 184 -9.95 -7.89 11.45
N ASN A 185 -10.75 -8.77 10.86
CA ASN A 185 -10.36 -10.13 10.56
C ASN A 185 -9.57 -10.14 9.24
N ALA A 186 -8.29 -9.78 9.32
CA ALA A 186 -7.43 -9.69 8.15
C ALA A 186 -6.00 -10.04 8.50
N ASP A 187 -5.32 -10.71 7.58
CA ASP A 187 -3.89 -10.89 7.61
C ASP A 187 -3.19 -9.64 7.06
N TYR A 188 -1.98 -9.39 7.51
CA TYR A 188 -1.14 -8.35 6.94
C TYR A 188 -0.36 -8.93 5.76
N VAL A 189 -0.82 -8.61 4.54
CA VAL A 189 -0.17 -9.06 3.31
C VAL A 189 0.95 -8.08 2.96
N TYR A 190 2.20 -8.52 3.06
CA TYR A 190 3.37 -7.72 2.70
C TYR A 190 3.54 -7.62 1.20
N TRP A 191 3.47 -8.76 0.50
CA TRP A 191 3.59 -8.80 -0.94
C TRP A 191 2.55 -9.72 -1.54
N ARG A 192 1.96 -9.27 -2.63
CA ARG A 192 1.06 -10.06 -3.47
C ARG A 192 1.43 -9.92 -4.93
N LEU A 193 0.88 -10.79 -5.76
CA LEU A 193 1.29 -10.92 -7.15
C LEU A 193 1.12 -9.63 -7.96
N ALA A 194 0.05 -8.87 -7.72
CA ALA A 194 -0.19 -7.61 -8.42
C ALA A 194 0.91 -6.57 -8.16
N ASP A 195 1.44 -6.49 -6.93
CA ASP A 195 2.58 -5.62 -6.62
C ASP A 195 3.80 -5.98 -7.47
N ILE A 196 4.13 -7.28 -7.56
CA ILE A 196 5.29 -7.75 -8.32
C ILE A 196 5.12 -7.49 -9.84
N ILE A 197 3.92 -7.64 -10.37
CA ILE A 197 3.62 -7.34 -11.78
C ILE A 197 3.83 -5.85 -12.06
N LEU A 198 3.28 -4.97 -11.21
CA LEU A 198 3.43 -3.52 -11.37
C LEU A 198 4.87 -3.03 -11.11
N LEU A 199 5.59 -3.66 -10.17
CA LEU A 199 7.02 -3.38 -9.96
C LEU A 199 7.84 -3.75 -11.20
N ARG A 200 7.53 -4.89 -11.85
CA ARG A 200 8.17 -5.28 -13.10
C ARG A 200 7.83 -4.31 -14.23
N ALA A 201 6.59 -3.86 -14.34
CA ALA A 201 6.19 -2.82 -15.30
C ALA A 201 7.01 -1.54 -15.13
N GLU A 202 7.21 -1.10 -13.89
CA GLU A 202 8.06 0.05 -13.56
C GLU A 202 9.51 -0.16 -14.04
N CYS A 203 10.11 -1.31 -13.71
CA CYS A 203 11.47 -1.64 -14.12
C CYS A 203 11.61 -1.76 -15.65
N TYR A 204 10.64 -2.35 -16.35
CA TYR A 204 10.61 -2.36 -17.82
C TYR A 204 10.59 -0.95 -18.40
N ASN A 205 9.74 -0.07 -17.85
CA ASN A 205 9.68 1.32 -18.29
C ASN A 205 11.01 2.05 -18.08
N LYS A 206 11.66 1.87 -16.93
CA LYS A 206 12.99 2.45 -16.63
C LYS A 206 14.08 1.95 -17.59
N LEU A 207 13.94 0.75 -18.14
CA LEU A 207 14.84 0.20 -19.16
C LEU A 207 14.44 0.53 -20.61
N GLY A 208 13.34 1.27 -20.81
CA GLY A 208 12.83 1.61 -22.15
C GLY A 208 12.13 0.44 -22.86
N GLN A 209 11.76 -0.62 -22.13
CA GLN A 209 11.03 -1.78 -22.67
C GLN A 209 9.52 -1.51 -22.60
N THR A 210 9.08 -0.50 -23.33
CA THR A 210 7.74 0.10 -23.25
C THR A 210 6.60 -0.91 -23.46
N ASP A 211 6.68 -1.78 -24.46
CA ASP A 211 5.61 -2.74 -24.76
C ASP A 211 5.40 -3.76 -23.64
N LEU A 212 6.48 -4.18 -22.99
CA LEU A 212 6.42 -5.10 -21.84
C LEU A 212 5.85 -4.40 -20.61
N ALA A 213 6.21 -3.14 -20.37
CA ALA A 213 5.65 -2.34 -19.29
C ALA A 213 4.13 -2.12 -19.48
N ILE A 214 3.68 -1.84 -20.70
CA ILE A 214 2.25 -1.71 -21.04
C ILE A 214 1.51 -3.02 -20.83
N ALA A 215 2.10 -4.15 -21.21
CA ALA A 215 1.47 -5.46 -21.05
C ALA A 215 1.22 -5.77 -19.57
N ASP A 216 2.19 -5.52 -18.69
CA ASP A 216 2.05 -5.73 -17.26
C ASP A 216 1.01 -4.76 -16.64
N LEU A 217 1.08 -3.48 -16.99
CA LEU A 217 0.10 -2.48 -16.55
C LEU A 217 -1.32 -2.91 -16.92
N ASN A 218 -1.52 -3.30 -18.18
CA ASN A 218 -2.84 -3.72 -18.69
C ASN A 218 -3.30 -5.04 -18.09
N THR A 219 -2.42 -5.90 -17.63
CA THR A 219 -2.82 -7.11 -16.88
C THR A 219 -3.60 -6.75 -15.61
N ILE A 220 -3.14 -5.73 -14.87
CA ILE A 220 -3.82 -5.27 -13.65
C ILE A 220 -5.11 -4.51 -14.00
N ARG A 221 -5.06 -3.61 -14.99
CA ARG A 221 -6.24 -2.86 -15.45
C ARG A 221 -7.36 -3.78 -15.95
N ASN A 222 -7.03 -4.76 -16.74
CA ASN A 222 -8.01 -5.75 -17.24
C ASN A 222 -8.67 -6.50 -16.08
N ARG A 223 -7.92 -6.92 -15.07
CA ARG A 223 -8.48 -7.55 -13.87
C ARG A 223 -9.40 -6.60 -13.11
N ALA A 224 -9.08 -5.31 -13.06
CA ALA A 224 -9.88 -4.28 -12.41
C ALA A 224 -11.09 -3.82 -13.24
N GLY A 225 -11.23 -4.26 -14.48
CA GLY A 225 -12.26 -3.79 -15.42
C GLY A 225 -12.01 -2.38 -15.94
N ALA A 226 -10.84 -1.80 -15.69
CA ALA A 226 -10.46 -0.47 -16.13
C ALA A 226 -10.00 -0.43 -17.59
N GLU A 227 -10.09 0.74 -18.23
CA GLU A 227 -9.60 0.93 -19.59
C GLU A 227 -8.10 0.66 -19.71
N ALA A 228 -7.71 -0.06 -20.77
CA ALA A 228 -6.31 -0.34 -21.05
C ALA A 228 -5.52 0.94 -21.38
N TYR A 229 -4.24 0.96 -20.99
CA TYR A 229 -3.33 2.05 -21.38
C TYR A 229 -2.99 1.97 -22.88
N PRO A 230 -2.95 3.09 -23.61
CA PRO A 230 -3.30 4.44 -23.14
C PRO A 230 -4.81 4.68 -23.17
N SER A 231 -5.34 5.34 -22.16
CA SER A 231 -6.74 5.74 -22.08
C SER A 231 -6.90 7.25 -21.90
N ILE A 232 -8.13 7.74 -22.05
CA ILE A 232 -8.46 9.16 -21.83
C ILE A 232 -8.38 9.56 -20.35
N TYR A 233 -8.31 8.59 -19.44
CA TYR A 233 -8.20 8.79 -17.99
C TYR A 233 -6.74 8.80 -17.51
N ASP A 234 -5.78 8.58 -18.41
CA ASP A 234 -4.37 8.66 -18.04
C ASP A 234 -3.91 10.11 -17.93
N ASP A 235 -3.23 10.40 -16.82
CA ASP A 235 -2.60 11.69 -16.56
C ASP A 235 -1.09 11.55 -16.75
N GLY A 236 -0.61 11.98 -17.91
CA GLY A 236 0.79 11.97 -18.23
C GLY A 236 1.25 10.76 -19.07
N ASP A 237 2.51 10.42 -18.91
CA ASP A 237 3.17 9.36 -19.65
C ASP A 237 3.01 7.96 -18.98
N LEU A 238 3.59 6.94 -19.60
CA LEU A 238 3.56 5.56 -19.09
C LEU A 238 4.14 5.45 -17.67
N LYS A 239 5.18 6.22 -17.34
CA LYS A 239 5.76 6.25 -15.99
C LYS A 239 4.73 6.71 -14.97
N LYS A 240 4.01 7.81 -15.27
CA LYS A 240 2.95 8.33 -14.41
C LYS A 240 1.77 7.35 -14.31
N ALA A 241 1.38 6.74 -15.43
CA ALA A 241 0.30 5.76 -15.46
C ALA A 241 0.61 4.54 -14.57
N ILE A 242 1.81 3.97 -14.63
CA ILE A 242 2.24 2.85 -13.76
C ILE A 242 2.26 3.30 -12.29
N PHE A 243 2.80 4.48 -12.00
CA PHE A 243 2.85 5.02 -10.64
C PHE A 243 1.46 5.22 -10.03
N LYS A 244 0.51 5.77 -10.80
CA LYS A 244 -0.88 5.92 -10.36
C LYS A 244 -1.61 4.57 -10.28
N GLU A 245 -1.27 3.61 -11.12
CA GLU A 245 -1.85 2.28 -11.04
C GLU A 245 -1.45 1.55 -9.75
N ARG A 246 -0.21 1.70 -9.30
CA ARG A 246 0.24 1.17 -8.01
C ARG A 246 -0.53 1.79 -6.85
N GLU A 247 -0.75 3.10 -6.86
CA GLU A 247 -1.58 3.80 -5.87
C GLU A 247 -2.99 3.22 -5.79
N LYS A 248 -3.66 3.05 -6.93
CA LYS A 248 -5.01 2.48 -7.02
C LYS A 248 -5.05 1.05 -6.50
N GLU A 249 -4.13 0.24 -6.97
CA GLU A 249 -4.11 -1.19 -6.73
C GLU A 249 -3.74 -1.53 -5.28
N LEU A 250 -2.77 -0.84 -4.73
CA LEU A 250 -2.19 -1.11 -3.41
C LEU A 250 -2.76 -0.19 -2.32
N PHE A 251 -3.82 0.56 -2.61
CA PHE A 251 -4.48 1.43 -1.64
C PHE A 251 -4.78 0.70 -0.33
N GLY A 252 -4.32 1.29 0.78
CA GLY A 252 -4.53 0.73 2.12
C GLY A 252 -3.70 -0.52 2.46
N GLU A 253 -2.73 -0.89 1.60
CA GLU A 253 -1.81 -2.00 1.85
C GLU A 253 -0.39 -1.48 2.08
N ASN A 254 0.31 -2.05 3.04
CA ASN A 254 1.77 -2.07 3.27
C ASN A 254 2.57 -0.77 3.02
N ASP A 255 2.00 0.42 3.21
CA ASP A 255 2.69 1.73 3.10
C ASP A 255 3.60 1.93 1.87
N GLU A 256 3.35 1.20 0.78
CA GLU A 256 4.18 1.21 -0.44
C GLU A 256 4.24 2.60 -1.09
N ARG A 257 3.23 3.46 -0.85
CA ARG A 257 3.12 4.76 -1.51
C ARG A 257 4.34 5.65 -1.29
N TYR A 258 4.86 5.74 -0.07
CA TYR A 258 6.05 6.56 0.21
C TYR A 258 7.28 6.08 -0.56
N TYR A 259 7.48 4.77 -0.61
CA TYR A 259 8.57 4.16 -1.37
C TYR A 259 8.39 4.32 -2.87
N ASP A 260 7.18 4.22 -3.38
CA ASP A 260 6.86 4.47 -4.79
C ASP A 260 7.16 5.91 -5.20
N ILE A 261 6.83 6.88 -4.35
CA ILE A 261 7.13 8.31 -4.56
C ILE A 261 8.64 8.53 -4.67
N ILE A 262 9.42 7.97 -3.75
CA ILE A 262 10.88 8.09 -3.76
C ILE A 262 11.48 7.36 -4.96
N ARG A 263 11.08 6.12 -5.20
CA ARG A 263 11.60 5.28 -6.28
C ARG A 263 11.38 5.90 -7.67
N ASN A 264 10.26 6.61 -7.83
CA ASN A 264 9.91 7.29 -9.07
C ASN A 264 10.29 8.78 -9.11
N ASN A 265 10.86 9.30 -8.03
CA ASN A 265 11.26 10.72 -7.92
C ASN A 265 10.08 11.69 -8.12
N TYR A 266 8.91 11.37 -7.54
CA TYR A 266 7.75 12.27 -7.48
C TYR A 266 7.68 13.05 -6.15
N ILE A 267 8.82 13.28 -5.51
CA ILE A 267 8.94 13.84 -4.16
C ILE A 267 8.31 15.22 -4.06
N LEU A 268 8.65 16.11 -5.01
CA LEU A 268 8.18 17.49 -5.00
C LEU A 268 6.73 17.63 -5.50
N GLU A 269 6.22 16.62 -6.21
CA GLU A 269 4.86 16.61 -6.75
C GLU A 269 3.85 16.03 -5.75
N GLU A 270 4.23 14.94 -5.08
CA GLU A 270 3.30 14.12 -4.29
C GLU A 270 3.44 14.33 -2.77
N LEU A 271 4.59 14.78 -2.28
CA LEU A 271 4.78 15.08 -0.86
C LEU A 271 4.51 16.56 -0.58
N HIS A 272 3.86 16.84 0.54
CA HIS A 272 3.45 18.18 0.91
C HIS A 272 4.31 18.79 2.04
N GLY A 273 4.07 20.08 2.33
CA GLY A 273 4.73 20.79 3.43
C GLY A 273 6.23 20.96 3.20
N LYS A 274 7.04 20.54 4.15
CA LYS A 274 8.50 20.71 4.08
C LYS A 274 9.16 20.03 2.88
N PHE A 275 8.59 18.94 2.38
CA PHE A 275 9.15 18.20 1.25
C PHE A 275 9.17 19.01 -0.05
N GLN A 276 8.23 19.93 -0.24
CA GLN A 276 8.16 20.77 -1.44
C GLN A 276 9.29 21.82 -1.52
N THR A 277 10.02 22.03 -0.43
CA THR A 277 11.14 22.98 -0.36
C THR A 277 12.50 22.30 -0.42
N LEU A 278 12.55 20.97 -0.54
CA LEU A 278 13.80 20.22 -0.59
C LEU A 278 14.57 20.53 -1.88
N THR A 279 15.85 20.77 -1.71
CA THR A 279 16.80 20.87 -2.83
C THR A 279 17.40 19.49 -3.13
N ALA A 280 18.04 19.34 -4.29
CA ALA A 280 18.78 18.13 -4.62
C ALA A 280 19.87 17.82 -3.57
N ASN A 281 20.49 18.85 -2.99
CA ASN A 281 21.49 18.69 -1.93
C ASN A 281 20.85 18.15 -0.64
N ASP A 282 19.64 18.60 -0.27
CA ASP A 282 18.94 18.10 0.89
C ASP A 282 18.61 16.61 0.73
N ILE A 283 18.13 16.23 -0.45
CA ILE A 283 17.85 14.82 -0.78
C ILE A 283 19.12 14.00 -0.66
N GLN A 284 20.23 14.43 -1.27
CA GLN A 284 21.52 13.74 -1.18
C GLN A 284 22.05 13.62 0.26
N ASN A 285 21.72 14.57 1.14
CA ASN A 285 22.08 14.54 2.55
C ASN A 285 21.11 13.76 3.43
N GLY A 286 20.15 13.05 2.85
CA GLY A 286 19.28 12.10 3.56
C GLY A 286 17.99 12.70 4.11
N ALA A 287 17.49 13.81 3.53
CA ALA A 287 16.23 14.43 3.95
C ALA A 287 15.01 13.49 3.82
N LEU A 288 15.10 12.46 2.97
CA LEU A 288 14.04 11.47 2.75
C LEU A 288 14.18 10.22 3.63
N PHE A 289 15.25 10.09 4.41
CA PHE A 289 15.35 8.99 5.35
C PHE A 289 14.39 9.18 6.51
N LEU A 290 13.73 8.11 6.93
CA LEU A 290 12.86 8.13 8.09
C LEU A 290 13.64 8.49 9.36
N PRO A 291 12.99 9.15 10.34
CA PRO A 291 13.66 9.49 11.59
C PRO A 291 14.06 8.21 12.33
N ILE A 292 15.23 8.27 12.95
CA ILE A 292 15.66 7.20 13.85
C ILE A 292 14.84 7.32 15.14
N PRO A 293 14.14 6.28 15.57
CA PRO A 293 13.32 6.34 16.78
C PRO A 293 14.20 6.64 18.00
N SER A 294 13.72 7.51 18.88
CA SER A 294 14.48 8.01 20.02
C SER A 294 15.03 6.92 20.95
N ASN A 295 14.28 5.82 21.09
CA ASN A 295 14.69 4.66 21.89
C ASN A 295 15.93 3.93 21.33
N ALA A 296 16.32 4.17 20.08
CA ALA A 296 17.53 3.60 19.49
C ALA A 296 18.83 4.28 20.01
N TYR A 297 18.72 5.52 20.53
CA TYR A 297 19.87 6.29 20.98
C TYR A 297 19.70 6.97 22.37
N SER A 298 18.50 6.90 22.97
CA SER A 298 18.23 7.43 24.31
C SER A 298 17.36 6.48 25.15
N ASP A 299 17.45 6.62 26.47
CA ASP A 299 16.55 5.93 27.40
C ASP A 299 15.21 6.70 27.57
N ARG A 300 14.34 6.18 28.46
CA ARG A 300 13.03 6.77 28.74
C ARG A 300 13.10 8.21 29.28
N ASP A 301 14.21 8.56 29.92
CA ASP A 301 14.43 9.87 30.53
C ASP A 301 15.12 10.85 29.54
N GLY A 302 15.30 10.42 28.28
CA GLY A 302 15.95 11.21 27.24
C GLY A 302 17.49 11.26 27.33
N LYS A 303 18.10 10.47 28.22
CA LYS A 303 19.55 10.39 28.32
C LYS A 303 20.09 9.56 27.15
N VAL A 304 21.07 10.15 26.46
CA VAL A 304 21.74 9.47 25.33
C VAL A 304 22.48 8.22 25.82
N THR A 305 22.09 7.06 25.31
CA THR A 305 22.67 5.74 25.63
C THR A 305 23.57 5.22 24.52
N ASN A 306 23.38 5.71 23.27
CA ASN A 306 24.19 5.35 22.13
C ASN A 306 24.67 6.61 21.38
N THR A 307 25.95 6.94 21.52
CA THR A 307 26.58 8.10 20.89
C THR A 307 26.97 7.86 19.41
N MET A 308 26.91 6.62 18.93
CA MET A 308 27.21 6.28 17.54
C MET A 308 26.04 6.53 16.60
N ILE A 309 24.82 6.61 17.14
CA ILE A 309 23.59 6.89 16.38
C ILE A 309 23.25 8.36 16.58
N ARG A 310 23.02 9.07 15.49
CA ARG A 310 22.57 10.46 15.50
C ARG A 310 21.42 10.64 14.54
N GLN A 311 20.44 11.43 14.96
CA GLN A 311 19.38 11.89 14.09
C GLN A 311 19.94 12.78 12.99
N THR A 312 19.33 12.75 11.81
CA THR A 312 19.66 13.69 10.74
C THR A 312 19.19 15.11 11.12
N ILE A 313 19.73 16.13 10.45
CA ILE A 313 19.35 17.54 10.68
C ILE A 313 17.91 17.86 10.21
N TYR A 314 17.29 16.94 9.48
CA TYR A 314 15.94 17.11 8.91
C TYR A 314 14.82 16.67 9.85
N TRP A 315 15.15 15.99 10.97
CA TRP A 315 14.18 15.45 11.93
C TRP A 315 14.44 15.91 13.37
#